data_ebc2eab61bc02a9ad0caff2cff71d752
#
_entry.id   ebc2eab61bc02a9ad0caff2cff71d752
#
_cell.length_a   1.000
_cell.length_b   1.000
_cell.length_c   1.000
_cell.angle_alpha   90.00
_cell.angle_beta   90.00
_cell.angle_gamma   90.00
#
_symmetry.space_group_name_H-M   'P 1'
#
loop_
_entity.id
_entity.type
_entity.pdbx_description
1 polymer ?
#
loop_
_entity_poly.entity_id
_entity_poly.type
_entity_poly.pdbx_seq_one_letter_code
_entity_poly.pdbx_strand_id
1 'polypeptide(L)'
;MKNVTLQDVAELAGVSQTTASLTLNHSSRANFRNGTRKRVLAAERQLGYRSSASPKRRTDMTEYMLLVLVPTLANPYYVELAQVIEEYAGTLGYRVTVCNTFRKPELERFYLDILVGRNVRGIIYGFLPGSLRYIERLAEVLPIVLVGEETGELPICSIGLSDVNAGMLLADHLLALGHRRFAFISTQSDQFTLARQQRLEGLRRQMKACGKADDIEVLTTDEKWEVDGLENGQPYEYTIGRMLTADFLARGSRATALIGVNDITALGILQELQERRRGVPQEFSVCGFDNIFQAGIVTPGLTTVDHQLRIRCRVAVDMVVSHPVMPYASAPYVSVVEYMPRLIVRGSTGPVPAQN
;
A
#
# COMPACT_ATOMS: atom_id res chain seq x y z
N MET A 1 -38.85 -36.62 11.04
CA MET A 1 -37.77 -37.04 10.10
C MET A 1 -36.59 -37.47 10.93
N LYS A 2 -36.04 -38.68 10.67
CA LYS A 2 -34.90 -39.22 11.43
C LYS A 2 -33.65 -38.41 11.08
N ASN A 3 -32.96 -37.85 12.04
CA ASN A 3 -31.68 -37.13 11.79
C ASN A 3 -30.65 -38.16 11.33
N VAL A 4 -30.11 -37.93 10.14
CA VAL A 4 -29.02 -38.76 9.59
C VAL A 4 -27.76 -38.58 10.44
N THR A 5 -27.13 -39.68 10.81
CA THR A 5 -25.93 -39.70 11.68
C THR A 5 -24.68 -40.03 10.89
N LEU A 6 -23.49 -39.75 11.46
CA LEU A 6 -22.21 -40.15 10.89
C LEU A 6 -22.11 -41.67 10.73
N GLN A 7 -22.81 -42.40 11.59
CA GLN A 7 -22.87 -43.89 11.52
C GLN A 7 -23.61 -44.34 10.25
N ASP A 8 -24.73 -43.66 9.90
CA ASP A 8 -25.47 -44.00 8.67
C ASP A 8 -24.62 -43.76 7.41
N VAL A 9 -23.79 -42.70 7.42
CA VAL A 9 -22.84 -42.45 6.32
C VAL A 9 -21.73 -43.51 6.25
N ALA A 10 -21.20 -43.94 7.39
CA ALA A 10 -20.17 -44.97 7.47
C ALA A 10 -20.70 -46.31 6.97
N GLU A 11 -21.92 -46.71 7.38
CA GLU A 11 -22.61 -47.91 6.95
C GLU A 11 -22.85 -47.93 5.43
N LEU A 12 -23.42 -46.83 4.89
CA LEU A 12 -23.67 -46.74 3.45
C LEU A 12 -22.38 -46.71 2.62
N ALA A 13 -21.30 -46.14 3.12
CA ALA A 13 -20.00 -46.11 2.47
C ALA A 13 -19.21 -47.42 2.64
N GLY A 14 -19.63 -48.35 3.51
CA GLY A 14 -18.93 -49.60 3.82
C GLY A 14 -17.57 -49.36 4.48
N VAL A 15 -17.53 -48.44 5.46
CA VAL A 15 -16.30 -48.09 6.20
C VAL A 15 -16.59 -47.92 7.70
N SER A 16 -15.54 -47.88 8.52
CA SER A 16 -15.71 -47.57 9.94
C SER A 16 -16.14 -46.09 10.15
N GLN A 17 -16.84 -45.81 11.24
CA GLN A 17 -17.24 -44.44 11.61
C GLN A 17 -16.03 -43.52 11.73
N THR A 18 -14.89 -44.03 12.24
CA THR A 18 -13.62 -43.25 12.31
C THR A 18 -13.11 -42.90 10.92
N THR A 19 -13.18 -43.87 9.95
CA THR A 19 -12.77 -43.62 8.56
C THR A 19 -13.68 -42.59 7.88
N ALA A 20 -14.99 -42.69 8.12
CA ALA A 20 -15.94 -41.69 7.60
C ALA A 20 -15.65 -40.29 8.19
N SER A 21 -15.45 -40.18 9.51
CA SER A 21 -15.11 -38.95 10.19
C SER A 21 -13.83 -38.30 9.68
N LEU A 22 -12.74 -39.05 9.58
CA LEU A 22 -11.46 -38.57 9.09
C LEU A 22 -11.50 -38.13 7.62
N THR A 23 -12.33 -38.82 6.81
CA THR A 23 -12.51 -38.50 5.40
C THR A 23 -13.31 -37.19 5.22
N LEU A 24 -14.37 -36.99 6.02
CA LEU A 24 -15.24 -35.80 5.96
C LEU A 24 -14.57 -34.55 6.56
N ASN A 25 -13.70 -34.75 7.56
CA ASN A 25 -13.01 -33.64 8.23
C ASN A 25 -11.66 -33.24 7.54
N HIS A 26 -11.42 -33.68 6.31
CA HIS A 26 -10.20 -33.35 5.53
C HIS A 26 -8.89 -33.53 6.31
N SER A 27 -8.77 -34.51 7.18
CA SER A 27 -7.54 -34.75 7.92
C SER A 27 -6.40 -35.10 6.98
N SER A 28 -5.44 -34.23 6.83
CA SER A 28 -4.23 -34.41 6.02
C SER A 28 -3.32 -35.60 6.48
N ARG A 29 -3.62 -36.15 7.68
CA ARG A 29 -2.87 -37.24 8.28
C ARG A 29 -3.36 -38.63 7.87
N ALA A 30 -4.48 -38.75 7.16
CA ALA A 30 -5.06 -40.02 6.77
C ALA A 30 -4.95 -40.26 5.27
N ASN A 31 -4.04 -41.13 4.86
CA ASN A 31 -3.83 -41.50 3.46
C ASN A 31 -4.81 -42.66 3.10
N PHE A 32 -6.02 -42.30 2.68
CA PHE A 32 -7.02 -43.28 2.24
C PHE A 32 -6.86 -43.58 0.74
N ARG A 33 -7.06 -44.85 0.36
CA ARG A 33 -7.16 -45.21 -1.05
C ARG A 33 -8.26 -44.39 -1.74
N ASN A 34 -7.97 -43.90 -2.96
CA ASN A 34 -8.88 -43.03 -3.70
C ASN A 34 -10.34 -43.53 -3.81
N GLY A 35 -10.57 -44.85 -3.80
CA GLY A 35 -11.90 -45.42 -3.79
C GLY A 35 -12.69 -45.24 -2.50
N THR A 36 -12.04 -45.26 -1.33
CA THR A 36 -12.69 -45.04 -0.03
C THR A 36 -13.23 -43.65 0.11
N ARG A 37 -12.44 -42.64 -0.27
CA ARG A 37 -12.86 -41.25 -0.24
C ARG A 37 -14.08 -40.95 -1.12
N LYS A 38 -14.09 -41.53 -2.35
CA LYS A 38 -15.23 -41.38 -3.27
C LYS A 38 -16.51 -42.00 -2.70
N ARG A 39 -16.46 -43.16 -2.06
CA ARG A 39 -17.62 -43.81 -1.44
C ARG A 39 -18.19 -43.02 -0.29
N VAL A 40 -17.34 -42.51 0.61
CA VAL A 40 -17.78 -41.70 1.76
C VAL A 40 -18.46 -40.40 1.30
N LEU A 41 -17.88 -39.69 0.34
CA LEU A 41 -18.48 -38.46 -0.20
C LEU A 41 -19.77 -38.72 -0.98
N ALA A 42 -19.90 -39.88 -1.64
CA ALA A 42 -21.14 -40.27 -2.30
C ALA A 42 -22.25 -40.56 -1.27
N ALA A 43 -21.92 -41.30 -0.20
CA ALA A 43 -22.84 -41.61 0.89
C ALA A 43 -23.32 -40.38 1.64
N GLU A 44 -22.40 -39.40 1.91
CA GLU A 44 -22.74 -38.09 2.51
C GLU A 44 -23.78 -37.38 1.67
N ARG A 45 -23.55 -37.28 0.34
CA ARG A 45 -24.46 -36.60 -0.59
C ARG A 45 -25.84 -37.29 -0.67
N GLN A 46 -25.83 -38.61 -0.75
CA GLN A 46 -27.06 -39.40 -0.90
C GLN A 46 -27.93 -39.31 0.34
N LEU A 47 -27.35 -39.31 1.53
CA LEU A 47 -28.04 -39.22 2.80
C LEU A 47 -28.36 -37.79 3.24
N GLY A 48 -27.77 -36.81 2.59
CA GLY A 48 -27.87 -35.40 3.03
C GLY A 48 -27.24 -35.16 4.41
N TYR A 49 -26.25 -35.98 4.81
CA TYR A 49 -25.60 -35.88 6.11
C TYR A 49 -24.86 -34.57 6.23
N ARG A 50 -25.08 -33.85 7.34
CA ARG A 50 -24.34 -32.63 7.71
C ARG A 50 -23.57 -32.92 8.98
N SER A 51 -22.24 -32.93 8.90
CA SER A 51 -21.36 -33.09 10.06
C SER A 51 -21.60 -31.96 11.06
N SER A 52 -21.92 -32.30 12.31
CA SER A 52 -22.02 -31.31 13.40
C SER A 52 -20.68 -30.68 13.79
N ALA A 53 -19.57 -31.29 13.32
CA ALA A 53 -18.20 -30.77 13.49
C ALA A 53 -17.76 -29.83 12.36
N SER A 54 -18.55 -29.70 11.28
CA SER A 54 -18.34 -28.62 10.33
C SER A 54 -18.67 -27.31 11.04
N PRO A 55 -17.77 -26.31 11.07
CA PRO A 55 -18.15 -24.99 11.53
C PRO A 55 -19.43 -24.61 10.75
N LYS A 56 -20.51 -24.25 11.46
CA LYS A 56 -21.81 -23.89 10.89
C LYS A 56 -21.56 -23.12 9.61
N ARG A 57 -21.85 -23.71 8.44
CA ARG A 57 -21.91 -22.99 7.19
C ARG A 57 -22.92 -21.85 7.42
N ARG A 58 -22.41 -20.68 7.67
CA ARG A 58 -23.17 -19.46 7.50
C ARG A 58 -23.70 -19.52 6.07
N THR A 59 -25.00 -19.46 5.97
CA THR A 59 -25.78 -19.42 4.74
C THR A 59 -25.05 -18.80 3.55
N ASP A 60 -24.88 -19.59 2.51
CA ASP A 60 -24.72 -19.33 1.07
C ASP A 60 -24.22 -17.96 0.55
N MET A 61 -23.33 -17.28 1.28
CA MET A 61 -22.41 -16.33 0.67
C MET A 61 -20.99 -16.89 0.89
N THR A 62 -20.38 -17.36 -0.16
CA THR A 62 -18.92 -17.55 -0.18
C THR A 62 -18.35 -16.17 0.06
N GLU A 63 -17.98 -15.84 1.31
CA GLU A 63 -17.37 -14.55 1.63
C GLU A 63 -16.00 -14.54 0.92
N TYR A 64 -15.98 -13.92 -0.25
CA TYR A 64 -14.73 -13.67 -0.95
C TYR A 64 -13.95 -12.59 -0.22
N MET A 65 -12.64 -12.77 -0.19
CA MET A 65 -11.71 -11.89 0.50
C MET A 65 -10.77 -11.23 -0.49
N LEU A 66 -10.49 -9.96 -0.28
CA LEU A 66 -9.39 -9.24 -0.91
C LEU A 66 -8.21 -9.19 0.04
N LEU A 67 -7.01 -9.42 -0.47
CA LEU A 67 -5.78 -9.19 0.29
C LEU A 67 -5.23 -7.83 -0.06
N VAL A 68 -4.87 -7.05 0.95
CA VAL A 68 -4.20 -5.75 0.79
C VAL A 68 -2.84 -5.84 1.45
N LEU A 69 -1.77 -5.76 0.65
CA LEU A 69 -0.41 -5.76 1.15
C LEU A 69 0.11 -4.33 1.22
N VAL A 70 0.58 -3.95 2.40
CA VAL A 70 1.18 -2.64 2.68
C VAL A 70 2.58 -2.80 3.26
N PRO A 71 3.48 -1.85 3.02
CA PRO A 71 4.84 -1.94 3.54
C PRO A 71 4.91 -1.59 5.02
N THR A 72 4.00 -0.72 5.50
CA THR A 72 3.96 -0.27 6.89
C THR A 72 2.58 0.27 7.26
N LEU A 73 2.21 0.16 8.52
CA LEU A 73 1.06 0.86 9.10
C LEU A 73 1.50 2.08 9.94
N ALA A 74 2.80 2.38 9.98
CA ALA A 74 3.32 3.57 10.66
C ALA A 74 3.06 4.85 9.84
N ASN A 75 2.99 4.74 8.51
CA ASN A 75 2.68 5.87 7.63
C ASN A 75 1.16 5.94 7.36
N PRO A 76 0.48 7.05 7.73
CA PRO A 76 -0.97 7.23 7.55
C PRO A 76 -1.46 7.07 6.11
N TYR A 77 -0.62 7.28 5.10
CA TYR A 77 -0.96 7.04 3.71
C TYR A 77 -1.44 5.58 3.48
N TYR A 78 -0.71 4.60 4.02
CA TYR A 78 -1.09 3.20 3.86
C TYR A 78 -2.26 2.79 4.74
N VAL A 79 -2.46 3.48 5.87
CA VAL A 79 -3.65 3.30 6.70
C VAL A 79 -4.89 3.78 5.96
N GLU A 80 -4.85 4.96 5.34
CA GLU A 80 -5.95 5.47 4.53
C GLU A 80 -6.21 4.59 3.30
N LEU A 81 -5.16 4.11 2.63
CA LEU A 81 -5.27 3.14 1.52
C LEU A 81 -6.08 1.92 1.95
N ALA A 82 -5.66 1.27 3.05
CA ALA A 82 -6.33 0.09 3.57
C ALA A 82 -7.79 0.37 3.96
N GLN A 83 -8.03 1.47 4.65
CA GLN A 83 -9.36 1.91 5.08
C GLN A 83 -10.31 2.11 3.90
N VAL A 84 -9.87 2.85 2.87
CA VAL A 84 -10.70 3.12 1.69
C VAL A 84 -11.02 1.85 0.92
N ILE A 85 -10.04 0.94 0.79
CA ILE A 85 -10.26 -0.36 0.15
C ILE A 85 -11.27 -1.18 0.96
N GLU A 86 -11.13 -1.26 2.29
CA GLU A 86 -12.01 -2.02 3.16
C GLU A 86 -13.45 -1.49 3.12
N GLU A 87 -13.62 -0.17 3.24
CA GLU A 87 -14.94 0.48 3.17
C GLU A 87 -15.63 0.19 1.83
N TYR A 88 -14.92 0.39 0.72
CA TYR A 88 -15.52 0.22 -0.60
C TYR A 88 -15.76 -1.24 -0.95
N ALA A 89 -14.81 -2.13 -0.69
CA ALA A 89 -14.98 -3.57 -0.87
C ALA A 89 -16.16 -4.11 -0.04
N GLY A 90 -16.34 -3.60 1.18
CA GLY A 90 -17.46 -3.93 2.05
C GLY A 90 -18.83 -3.59 1.42
N THR A 91 -18.95 -2.48 0.68
CA THR A 91 -20.20 -2.13 -0.04
C THR A 91 -20.51 -3.12 -1.17
N LEU A 92 -19.49 -3.81 -1.69
CA LEU A 92 -19.60 -4.82 -2.75
C LEU A 92 -19.69 -6.25 -2.20
N GLY A 93 -19.77 -6.42 -0.86
CA GLY A 93 -19.89 -7.72 -0.20
C GLY A 93 -18.61 -8.49 0.01
N TYR A 94 -17.44 -7.84 -0.17
CA TYR A 94 -16.12 -8.45 0.04
C TYR A 94 -15.57 -8.12 1.43
N ARG A 95 -14.83 -9.06 2.01
CA ARG A 95 -14.00 -8.82 3.20
C ARG A 95 -12.58 -8.48 2.78
N VAL A 96 -11.88 -7.73 3.63
CA VAL A 96 -10.48 -7.35 3.39
C VAL A 96 -9.60 -7.89 4.51
N THR A 97 -8.44 -8.39 4.15
CA THR A 97 -7.35 -8.71 5.08
C THR A 97 -6.14 -7.85 4.72
N VAL A 98 -5.72 -7.03 5.66
CA VAL A 98 -4.53 -6.17 5.51
C VAL A 98 -3.31 -6.91 6.03
N CYS A 99 -2.27 -7.01 5.21
CA CYS A 99 -1.01 -7.66 5.51
C CYS A 99 0.12 -6.63 5.55
N ASN A 100 0.67 -6.37 6.74
CA ASN A 100 1.85 -5.51 6.89
C ASN A 100 3.12 -6.31 6.67
N THR A 101 3.88 -6.00 5.61
CA THR A 101 5.03 -6.81 5.16
C THR A 101 6.38 -6.27 5.61
N PHE A 102 6.46 -5.01 6.08
CA PHE A 102 7.71 -4.30 6.37
C PHE A 102 8.71 -4.35 5.21
N ARG A 103 8.23 -4.37 3.97
CA ARG A 103 9.01 -4.59 2.73
C ARG A 103 9.89 -5.85 2.76
N LYS A 104 9.57 -6.84 3.63
CA LYS A 104 10.30 -8.09 3.76
C LYS A 104 9.71 -9.14 2.83
N PRO A 105 10.42 -9.57 1.77
CA PRO A 105 9.89 -10.55 0.81
C PRO A 105 9.48 -11.88 1.43
N GLU A 106 10.12 -12.27 2.54
CA GLU A 106 9.78 -13.46 3.31
C GLU A 106 8.41 -13.36 3.99
N LEU A 107 8.05 -12.18 4.54
CA LEU A 107 6.73 -11.94 5.13
C LEU A 107 5.65 -11.84 4.05
N GLU A 108 5.96 -11.18 2.92
CA GLU A 108 5.08 -11.12 1.76
C GLU A 108 4.69 -12.55 1.32
N ARG A 109 5.68 -13.41 1.08
CA ARG A 109 5.44 -14.81 0.71
C ARG A 109 4.68 -15.58 1.78
N PHE A 110 5.03 -15.42 3.05
CA PHE A 110 4.34 -16.08 4.15
C PHE A 110 2.83 -15.77 4.15
N TYR A 111 2.43 -14.49 4.01
CA TYR A 111 1.03 -14.13 3.93
C TYR A 111 0.34 -14.71 2.69
N LEU A 112 0.99 -14.65 1.54
CA LEU A 112 0.43 -15.20 0.31
C LEU A 112 0.27 -16.73 0.37
N ASP A 113 1.26 -17.46 0.88
CA ASP A 113 1.22 -18.93 1.01
C ASP A 113 0.11 -19.40 1.96
N ILE A 114 -0.19 -18.63 3.01
CA ILE A 114 -1.24 -18.98 3.98
C ILE A 114 -2.64 -18.62 3.48
N LEU A 115 -2.79 -17.47 2.81
CA LEU A 115 -4.08 -16.87 2.52
C LEU A 115 -4.58 -17.18 1.12
N VAL A 116 -3.70 -17.32 0.13
CA VAL A 116 -4.10 -17.72 -1.23
C VAL A 116 -4.68 -19.13 -1.22
N GLY A 117 -5.83 -19.32 -1.85
CA GLY A 117 -6.59 -20.55 -1.81
C GLY A 117 -7.67 -20.62 -0.72
N ARG A 118 -7.80 -19.56 0.13
CA ARG A 118 -8.86 -19.43 1.13
C ARG A 118 -9.95 -18.43 0.69
N ASN A 119 -10.56 -18.68 -0.46
CA ASN A 119 -11.59 -17.79 -1.04
C ASN A 119 -11.06 -16.35 -1.33
N VAL A 120 -9.77 -16.20 -1.63
CA VAL A 120 -9.21 -14.94 -2.07
C VAL A 120 -9.68 -14.63 -3.48
N ARG A 121 -10.29 -13.46 -3.67
CA ARG A 121 -10.78 -12.97 -4.97
C ARG A 121 -9.67 -12.29 -5.77
N GLY A 122 -8.73 -11.66 -5.07
CA GLY A 122 -7.57 -11.01 -5.65
C GLY A 122 -6.77 -10.21 -4.64
N ILE A 123 -5.74 -9.55 -5.12
CA ILE A 123 -4.71 -8.92 -4.31
C ILE A 123 -4.52 -7.46 -4.74
N ILE A 124 -4.44 -6.56 -3.78
CA ILE A 124 -4.10 -5.16 -4.00
C ILE A 124 -2.80 -4.87 -3.25
N TYR A 125 -1.79 -4.42 -3.98
CA TYR A 125 -0.52 -3.98 -3.44
C TYR A 125 -0.48 -2.47 -3.30
N GLY A 126 -0.04 -1.94 -2.17
CA GLY A 126 0.26 -0.53 -1.94
C GLY A 126 1.72 -0.15 -2.22
N PHE A 127 2.56 -1.09 -2.66
CA PHE A 127 3.98 -0.92 -2.93
C PHE A 127 4.44 -1.96 -3.95
N LEU A 128 5.59 -1.75 -4.60
CA LEU A 128 6.15 -2.69 -5.56
C LEU A 128 6.53 -4.01 -4.87
N PRO A 129 5.99 -5.17 -5.32
CA PRO A 129 6.29 -6.47 -4.72
C PRO A 129 7.78 -6.81 -4.73
N GLY A 130 8.28 -7.42 -3.64
CA GLY A 130 9.68 -7.87 -3.55
C GLY A 130 9.92 -9.24 -4.19
N SER A 131 8.89 -10.08 -4.29
CA SER A 131 8.96 -11.46 -4.78
C SER A 131 8.50 -11.59 -6.24
N LEU A 132 9.14 -10.87 -7.19
CA LEU A 132 8.65 -10.69 -8.57
C LEU A 132 8.24 -12.00 -9.26
N ARG A 133 9.12 -13.02 -9.32
CA ARG A 133 8.81 -14.32 -9.96
C ARG A 133 7.65 -15.09 -9.31
N TYR A 134 7.40 -14.83 -8.01
CA TYR A 134 6.26 -15.44 -7.33
C TYR A 134 4.97 -14.74 -7.75
N ILE A 135 5.01 -13.42 -7.84
CA ILE A 135 3.87 -12.60 -8.26
C ILE A 135 3.49 -12.86 -9.73
N GLU A 136 4.47 -13.02 -10.63
CA GLU A 136 4.21 -13.41 -12.03
C GLU A 136 3.36 -14.68 -12.11
N ARG A 137 3.76 -15.73 -11.41
CA ARG A 137 3.01 -17.00 -11.37
C ARG A 137 1.63 -16.86 -10.71
N LEU A 138 1.54 -16.02 -9.67
CA LEU A 138 0.27 -15.82 -8.98
C LEU A 138 -0.71 -15.01 -9.82
N ALA A 139 -0.21 -14.08 -10.64
CA ALA A 139 -1.00 -13.30 -11.58
C ALA A 139 -1.65 -14.15 -12.68
N GLU A 140 -1.14 -15.37 -12.94
CA GLU A 140 -1.78 -16.32 -13.88
C GLU A 140 -3.13 -16.86 -13.34
N VAL A 141 -3.36 -16.79 -12.03
CA VAL A 141 -4.53 -17.42 -11.39
C VAL A 141 -5.37 -16.46 -10.55
N LEU A 142 -4.85 -15.30 -10.21
CA LEU A 142 -5.54 -14.28 -9.40
C LEU A 142 -5.30 -12.88 -9.98
N PRO A 143 -6.31 -12.00 -10.00
CA PRO A 143 -6.11 -10.60 -10.33
C PRO A 143 -5.26 -9.93 -9.25
N ILE A 144 -4.19 -9.26 -9.69
CA ILE A 144 -3.30 -8.47 -8.85
C ILE A 144 -3.26 -7.05 -9.38
N VAL A 145 -3.47 -6.07 -8.50
CA VAL A 145 -3.44 -4.64 -8.83
C VAL A 145 -2.47 -3.93 -7.90
N LEU A 146 -1.58 -3.14 -8.48
CA LEU A 146 -0.67 -2.26 -7.76
C LEU A 146 -1.23 -0.83 -7.72
N VAL A 147 -1.30 -0.24 -6.52
CA VAL A 147 -1.69 1.16 -6.31
C VAL A 147 -0.47 1.96 -5.89
N GLY A 148 -0.06 2.88 -6.72
CA GLY A 148 1.04 3.81 -6.39
C GLY A 148 2.14 3.86 -7.42
N GLU A 149 2.90 2.82 -7.54
CA GLU A 149 4.10 2.77 -8.39
C GLU A 149 3.80 2.14 -9.75
N GLU A 150 4.71 2.32 -10.70
CA GLU A 150 4.67 1.61 -11.97
C GLU A 150 5.14 0.16 -11.77
N THR A 151 4.52 -0.77 -12.50
CA THR A 151 4.81 -2.21 -12.39
C THR A 151 6.09 -2.63 -13.09
N GLY A 152 6.68 -1.76 -13.91
CA GLY A 152 7.78 -2.16 -14.79
C GLY A 152 7.34 -3.26 -15.76
N GLU A 153 8.08 -4.39 -15.76
CA GLU A 153 7.78 -5.55 -16.62
C GLU A 153 6.81 -6.56 -15.98
N LEU A 154 6.33 -6.31 -14.75
CA LEU A 154 5.40 -7.25 -14.09
C LEU A 154 4.06 -7.32 -14.83
N PRO A 155 3.53 -8.53 -15.11
CA PRO A 155 2.26 -8.72 -15.80
C PRO A 155 1.05 -8.53 -14.85
N ILE A 156 0.99 -7.40 -14.15
CA ILE A 156 -0.10 -7.04 -13.24
C ILE A 156 -0.66 -5.66 -13.60
N CYS A 157 -1.90 -5.42 -13.23
CA CYS A 157 -2.50 -4.09 -13.42
C CYS A 157 -1.90 -3.07 -12.45
N SER A 158 -1.81 -1.80 -12.87
CA SER A 158 -1.39 -0.72 -11.99
C SER A 158 -2.28 0.50 -12.10
N ILE A 159 -2.39 1.19 -10.98
CA ILE A 159 -3.05 2.48 -10.87
C ILE A 159 -2.03 3.46 -10.30
N GLY A 160 -1.31 4.08 -11.22
CA GLY A 160 -0.22 5.00 -10.94
C GLY A 160 -0.68 6.44 -10.74
N LEU A 161 0.30 7.24 -10.41
CA LEU A 161 0.24 8.69 -10.42
C LEU A 161 1.56 9.18 -11.03
N SER A 162 1.52 10.25 -11.79
CA SER A 162 2.75 10.85 -12.29
C SER A 162 3.49 11.59 -11.19
N ASP A 163 4.40 10.90 -10.50
CA ASP A 163 5.23 11.50 -9.46
C ASP A 163 6.20 12.56 -10.03
N VAL A 164 6.58 12.45 -11.30
CA VAL A 164 7.31 13.53 -12.00
C VAL A 164 6.44 14.78 -12.09
N ASN A 165 5.18 14.64 -12.52
CA ASN A 165 4.26 15.78 -12.58
C ASN A 165 3.94 16.33 -11.18
N ALA A 166 3.91 15.47 -10.16
CA ALA A 166 3.75 15.90 -8.76
C ALA A 166 4.91 16.82 -8.31
N GLY A 167 6.15 16.43 -8.62
CA GLY A 167 7.33 17.25 -8.37
C GLY A 167 7.32 18.56 -9.15
N MET A 168 6.97 18.53 -10.44
CA MET A 168 6.87 19.72 -11.27
C MET A 168 5.81 20.70 -10.74
N LEU A 169 4.62 20.18 -10.40
CA LEU A 169 3.51 21.00 -9.85
C LEU A 169 3.89 21.72 -8.55
N LEU A 170 4.61 21.04 -7.67
CA LEU A 170 5.09 21.61 -6.42
C LEU A 170 6.17 22.67 -6.67
N ALA A 171 7.10 22.42 -7.58
CA ALA A 171 8.13 23.37 -7.97
C ALA A 171 7.52 24.64 -8.59
N ASP A 172 6.53 24.52 -9.48
CA ASP A 172 5.81 25.65 -10.07
C ASP A 172 5.22 26.56 -8.98
N HIS A 173 4.56 25.97 -7.99
CA HIS A 173 3.99 26.71 -6.87
C HIS A 173 5.07 27.49 -6.11
N LEU A 174 6.16 26.85 -5.74
CA LEU A 174 7.24 27.50 -5.00
C LEU A 174 7.96 28.59 -5.82
N LEU A 175 8.17 28.34 -7.11
CA LEU A 175 8.74 29.33 -8.04
C LEU A 175 7.84 30.55 -8.21
N ALA A 176 6.51 30.35 -8.28
CA ALA A 176 5.52 31.42 -8.33
C ALA A 176 5.53 32.29 -7.06
N LEU A 177 5.84 31.71 -5.89
CA LEU A 177 6.03 32.43 -4.61
C LEU A 177 7.40 33.13 -4.51
N GLY A 178 8.25 33.00 -5.52
CA GLY A 178 9.56 33.65 -5.60
C GLY A 178 10.73 32.84 -5.08
N HIS A 179 10.50 31.64 -4.55
CA HIS A 179 11.61 30.78 -4.12
C HIS A 179 12.48 30.37 -5.30
N ARG A 180 13.79 30.27 -5.07
CA ARG A 180 14.79 29.94 -6.11
C ARG A 180 15.76 28.85 -5.67
N ARG A 181 15.79 28.53 -4.39
CA ARG A 181 16.62 27.46 -3.82
C ARG A 181 15.74 26.59 -2.93
N PHE A 182 15.80 25.28 -3.18
CA PHE A 182 15.01 24.28 -2.48
C PHE A 182 15.93 23.35 -1.70
N ALA A 183 15.44 22.81 -0.60
CA ALA A 183 16.02 21.68 0.10
C ALA A 183 15.02 20.51 0.03
N PHE A 184 15.41 19.40 -0.60
CA PHE A 184 14.62 18.17 -0.66
C PHE A 184 15.12 17.20 0.40
N ILE A 185 14.28 16.91 1.38
CA ILE A 185 14.60 16.07 2.54
C ILE A 185 13.97 14.69 2.33
N SER A 186 14.81 13.66 2.29
CA SER A 186 14.40 12.30 2.02
C SER A 186 15.15 11.29 2.88
N THR A 187 14.70 10.05 2.83
CA THR A 187 15.42 8.91 3.40
C THR A 187 16.69 8.62 2.59
N GLN A 188 17.43 7.60 3.00
CA GLN A 188 18.67 7.16 2.36
C GLN A 188 18.52 6.97 0.83
N SER A 189 19.56 7.35 0.06
CA SER A 189 19.49 7.39 -1.40
C SER A 189 19.38 6.00 -2.06
N ASP A 190 19.97 4.97 -1.46
CA ASP A 190 19.89 3.58 -1.92
C ASP A 190 18.54 2.92 -1.66
N GLN A 191 17.71 3.54 -0.81
CA GLN A 191 16.37 3.10 -0.47
C GLN A 191 15.28 3.94 -1.16
N PHE A 192 15.64 4.78 -2.12
CA PHE A 192 14.66 5.56 -2.87
C PHE A 192 13.76 4.62 -3.67
N THR A 193 12.47 4.66 -3.36
CA THR A 193 11.46 4.08 -4.25
C THR A 193 11.42 4.87 -5.55
N LEU A 194 10.89 4.27 -6.61
CA LEU A 194 10.72 4.94 -7.90
C LEU A 194 9.95 6.26 -7.75
N ALA A 195 8.88 6.27 -6.96
CA ALA A 195 8.10 7.47 -6.67
C ALA A 195 8.94 8.60 -6.08
N ARG A 196 9.82 8.31 -5.12
CA ARG A 196 10.72 9.30 -4.50
C ARG A 196 11.72 9.89 -5.49
N GLN A 197 12.29 9.05 -6.36
CA GLN A 197 13.18 9.48 -7.43
C GLN A 197 12.45 10.37 -8.44
N GLN A 198 11.25 10.00 -8.84
CA GLN A 198 10.43 10.73 -9.79
C GLN A 198 9.97 12.09 -9.25
N ARG A 199 9.65 12.21 -7.95
CA ARG A 199 9.34 13.50 -7.28
C ARG A 199 10.53 14.46 -7.38
N LEU A 200 11.73 13.98 -7.04
CA LEU A 200 12.94 14.78 -7.16
C LEU A 200 13.26 15.16 -8.61
N GLU A 201 13.09 14.23 -9.54
CA GLU A 201 13.25 14.47 -10.96
C GLU A 201 12.29 15.55 -11.48
N GLY A 202 11.03 15.50 -11.05
CA GLY A 202 10.03 16.53 -11.39
C GLY A 202 10.45 17.92 -10.89
N LEU A 203 10.91 18.02 -9.63
CA LEU A 203 11.44 19.26 -9.08
C LEU A 203 12.61 19.78 -9.92
N ARG A 204 13.58 18.91 -10.27
CA ARG A 204 14.75 19.27 -11.09
C ARG A 204 14.37 19.72 -12.49
N ARG A 205 13.43 19.04 -13.14
CA ARG A 205 12.96 19.42 -14.50
C ARG A 205 12.40 20.83 -14.51
N GLN A 206 11.55 21.14 -13.53
CA GLN A 206 10.93 22.47 -13.44
C GLN A 206 11.94 23.57 -13.09
N MET A 207 12.85 23.28 -12.17
CA MET A 207 13.93 24.21 -11.83
C MET A 207 14.86 24.46 -13.05
N LYS A 208 15.18 23.42 -13.82
CA LYS A 208 15.98 23.52 -15.05
C LYS A 208 15.28 24.39 -16.10
N ALA A 209 13.97 24.23 -16.28
CA ALA A 209 13.18 25.02 -17.23
C ALA A 209 13.26 26.53 -16.88
N CYS A 210 13.43 26.87 -15.60
CA CYS A 210 13.63 28.23 -15.12
C CYS A 210 15.12 28.67 -15.03
N GLY A 211 16.06 27.88 -15.55
CA GLY A 211 17.51 28.19 -15.49
C GLY A 211 18.14 28.01 -14.10
N LYS A 212 17.56 27.19 -13.24
CA LYS A 212 17.92 26.99 -11.83
C LYS A 212 18.17 25.52 -11.47
N ALA A 213 18.69 24.72 -12.39
CA ALA A 213 18.81 23.27 -12.23
C ALA A 213 19.58 22.80 -10.98
N ASP A 214 20.59 23.57 -10.57
CA ASP A 214 21.51 23.19 -9.49
C ASP A 214 21.13 23.78 -8.11
N ASP A 215 20.00 24.48 -8.02
CA ASP A 215 19.54 25.11 -6.79
C ASP A 215 18.62 24.18 -5.95
N ILE A 216 18.80 22.85 -6.03
CA ILE A 216 18.15 21.86 -5.17
C ILE A 216 19.22 21.12 -4.34
N GLU A 217 19.25 21.42 -3.05
CA GLU A 217 20.03 20.67 -2.08
C GLU A 217 19.27 19.40 -1.69
N VAL A 218 19.87 18.23 -1.90
CA VAL A 218 19.27 16.94 -1.49
C VAL A 218 19.88 16.53 -0.16
N LEU A 219 19.05 16.42 0.86
CA LEU A 219 19.45 16.04 2.21
C LEU A 219 18.95 14.61 2.47
N THR A 220 19.90 13.72 2.73
CA THR A 220 19.67 12.30 3.06
C THR A 220 20.56 11.90 4.23
N THR A 221 20.31 10.75 4.83
CA THR A 221 21.16 10.17 5.87
C THR A 221 21.79 8.88 5.37
N ASP A 222 23.00 8.58 5.84
CA ASP A 222 23.68 7.30 5.61
C ASP A 222 23.35 6.27 6.71
N GLU A 223 22.62 6.66 7.75
CA GLU A 223 22.22 5.77 8.82
C GLU A 223 21.23 4.72 8.28
N LYS A 224 21.58 3.45 8.49
CA LYS A 224 20.70 2.32 8.14
C LYS A 224 19.63 2.14 9.19
N TRP A 225 18.44 2.56 8.86
CA TRP A 225 17.27 2.43 9.72
C TRP A 225 16.32 1.38 9.14
N GLU A 226 15.49 0.76 9.96
CA GLU A 226 14.36 -0.02 9.45
C GLU A 226 13.32 0.96 8.90
N VAL A 227 13.34 1.18 7.59
CA VAL A 227 12.61 2.24 6.86
C VAL A 227 11.09 2.22 7.11
N ASP A 228 10.52 1.08 7.43
CA ASP A 228 9.08 0.91 7.63
C ASP A 228 8.71 0.69 9.11
N GLY A 229 9.64 0.96 10.04
CA GLY A 229 9.47 0.80 11.47
C GLY A 229 9.07 2.06 12.23
N LEU A 230 8.89 1.89 13.53
CA LEU A 230 8.75 2.99 14.48
C LEU A 230 10.05 3.14 15.27
N GLU A 231 10.58 4.34 15.29
CA GLU A 231 11.69 4.68 16.18
C GLU A 231 11.15 5.45 17.39
N ASN A 232 11.36 4.90 18.59
CA ASN A 232 10.82 5.49 19.82
C ASN A 232 9.30 5.78 19.74
N GLY A 233 8.55 4.95 18.99
CA GLY A 233 7.12 5.12 18.78
C GLY A 233 6.73 6.14 17.70
N GLN A 234 7.70 6.68 16.96
CA GLN A 234 7.48 7.65 15.88
C GLN A 234 7.82 7.04 14.52
N PRO A 235 7.09 7.41 13.44
CA PRO A 235 7.45 6.99 12.10
C PRO A 235 8.88 7.44 11.74
N TYR A 236 9.65 6.54 11.16
CA TYR A 236 11.02 6.80 10.74
C TYR A 236 11.18 8.07 9.89
N GLU A 237 10.29 8.27 8.90
CA GLU A 237 10.33 9.45 8.04
C GLU A 237 10.16 10.76 8.81
N TYR A 238 9.38 10.75 9.90
CA TYR A 238 9.24 11.92 10.77
C TYR A 238 10.55 12.26 11.49
N THR A 239 11.22 11.25 12.03
CA THR A 239 12.53 11.42 12.71
C THR A 239 13.59 11.95 11.74
N ILE A 240 13.62 11.41 10.51
CA ILE A 240 14.51 11.89 9.43
C ILE A 240 14.20 13.36 9.09
N GLY A 241 12.93 13.72 8.95
CA GLY A 241 12.53 15.10 8.71
C GLY A 241 13.09 16.07 9.75
N ARG A 242 13.01 15.71 11.03
CA ARG A 242 13.56 16.50 12.13
C ARG A 242 15.09 16.59 12.08
N MET A 243 15.75 15.46 12.02
CA MET A 243 17.21 15.35 12.07
C MET A 243 17.87 16.14 10.93
N LEU A 244 17.43 15.91 9.69
CA LEU A 244 18.00 16.59 8.53
C LEU A 244 17.66 18.08 8.48
N THR A 245 16.55 18.51 9.07
CA THR A 245 16.26 19.93 9.23
C THR A 245 17.18 20.58 10.24
N ALA A 246 17.52 19.91 11.34
CA ALA A 246 18.51 20.40 12.29
C ALA A 246 19.89 20.60 11.62
N ASP A 247 20.32 19.63 10.83
CA ASP A 247 21.56 19.69 10.05
C ASP A 247 21.53 20.81 8.99
N PHE A 248 20.43 20.95 8.28
CA PHE A 248 20.21 22.02 7.32
C PHE A 248 20.40 23.40 7.94
N LEU A 249 19.80 23.64 9.09
CA LEU A 249 19.92 24.88 9.81
C LEU A 249 21.35 25.13 10.33
N ALA A 250 22.03 24.06 10.81
CA ALA A 250 23.41 24.17 11.30
C ALA A 250 24.42 24.52 10.20
N ARG A 251 24.19 24.03 8.96
CA ARG A 251 25.05 24.31 7.80
C ARG A 251 24.86 25.71 7.22
N GLY A 252 23.84 26.44 7.63
CA GLY A 252 23.56 27.77 7.10
C GLY A 252 23.17 27.78 5.62
N SER A 253 22.43 26.76 5.17
CA SER A 253 21.95 26.66 3.78
C SER A 253 21.12 27.91 3.41
N ARG A 254 21.16 28.25 2.11
CA ARG A 254 20.43 29.37 1.54
C ARG A 254 19.05 28.99 0.97
N ALA A 255 18.63 27.72 1.07
CA ALA A 255 17.31 27.32 0.63
C ALA A 255 16.24 27.94 1.52
N THR A 256 15.16 28.40 0.90
CA THR A 256 14.03 29.04 1.57
C THR A 256 12.74 28.22 1.46
N ALA A 257 12.77 27.11 0.71
CA ALA A 257 11.70 26.13 0.61
C ALA A 257 12.24 24.75 0.97
N LEU A 258 11.65 24.12 1.98
CA LEU A 258 11.98 22.78 2.43
C LEU A 258 10.87 21.82 1.99
N ILE A 259 11.25 20.77 1.30
CA ILE A 259 10.34 19.81 0.69
C ILE A 259 10.58 18.45 1.33
N GLY A 260 9.64 17.96 2.12
CA GLY A 260 9.65 16.58 2.58
C GLY A 260 9.30 15.63 1.44
N VAL A 261 9.99 14.50 1.36
CA VAL A 261 9.69 13.46 0.35
C VAL A 261 8.26 12.94 0.43
N ASN A 262 7.65 13.04 1.61
CA ASN A 262 6.24 12.83 1.90
C ASN A 262 5.77 13.73 3.05
N ASP A 263 4.49 13.70 3.36
CA ASP A 263 3.93 14.55 4.42
C ASP A 263 4.48 14.21 5.80
N ILE A 264 4.76 12.96 6.10
CA ILE A 264 5.34 12.57 7.40
C ILE A 264 6.73 13.19 7.59
N THR A 265 7.56 13.18 6.56
CA THR A 265 8.84 13.89 6.58
C THR A 265 8.64 15.39 6.73
N ALA A 266 7.67 15.97 6.00
CA ALA A 266 7.37 17.40 6.09
C ALA A 266 6.84 17.82 7.48
N LEU A 267 6.09 16.95 8.15
CA LEU A 267 5.68 17.18 9.54
C LEU A 267 6.88 17.18 10.51
N GLY A 268 7.87 16.33 10.26
CA GLY A 268 9.15 16.38 11.00
C GLY A 268 9.90 17.69 10.77
N ILE A 269 9.92 18.20 9.52
CA ILE A 269 10.48 19.50 9.20
C ILE A 269 9.77 20.63 9.97
N LEU A 270 8.44 20.65 9.92
CA LEU A 270 7.63 21.66 10.63
C LEU A 270 7.93 21.65 12.15
N GLN A 271 7.98 20.45 12.74
CA GLN A 271 8.25 20.32 14.17
C GLN A 271 9.63 20.87 14.56
N GLU A 272 10.66 20.54 13.80
CA GLU A 272 12.03 21.01 14.08
C GLU A 272 12.15 22.52 13.91
N LEU A 273 11.55 23.09 12.85
CA LEU A 273 11.52 24.55 12.68
C LEU A 273 10.79 25.24 13.84
N GLN A 274 9.67 24.69 14.29
CA GLN A 274 8.91 25.22 15.41
C GLN A 274 9.71 25.19 16.71
N GLU A 275 10.37 24.08 17.03
CA GLU A 275 11.21 23.95 18.23
C GLU A 275 12.38 24.95 18.22
N ARG A 276 12.92 25.25 17.03
CA ARG A 276 13.97 26.28 16.86
C ARG A 276 13.43 27.68 16.65
N ARG A 277 12.11 27.88 16.81
CA ARG A 277 11.43 29.19 16.69
C ARG A 277 11.65 29.85 15.33
N ARG A 278 11.73 29.05 14.27
CA ARG A 278 11.83 29.53 12.89
C ARG A 278 10.43 29.67 12.28
N GLY A 279 10.21 30.80 11.62
CA GLY A 279 8.89 31.14 11.07
C GLY A 279 8.51 30.33 9.83
N VAL A 280 7.33 29.71 9.84
CA VAL A 280 6.71 29.08 8.69
C VAL A 280 5.33 29.69 8.48
N PRO A 281 5.04 30.33 7.33
CA PRO A 281 5.86 30.43 6.11
C PRO A 281 6.83 31.63 6.09
N GLN A 282 6.97 32.41 7.15
CA GLN A 282 7.65 33.71 7.15
C GLN A 282 9.14 33.63 6.81
N GLU A 283 9.84 32.60 7.27
CA GLU A 283 11.26 32.37 6.99
C GLU A 283 11.46 31.21 5.99
N PHE A 284 10.65 30.17 6.14
CA PHE A 284 10.72 28.98 5.32
C PHE A 284 9.35 28.53 4.84
N SER A 285 9.20 28.27 3.56
CA SER A 285 8.08 27.49 3.06
C SER A 285 8.34 26.01 3.27
N VAL A 286 7.32 25.25 3.72
CA VAL A 286 7.41 23.80 3.91
C VAL A 286 6.28 23.13 3.14
N CYS A 287 6.59 22.04 2.44
CA CYS A 287 5.61 21.27 1.69
C CYS A 287 5.98 19.79 1.64
N GLY A 288 4.99 18.97 1.27
CA GLY A 288 5.13 17.52 1.20
C GLY A 288 4.33 16.90 0.05
N PHE A 289 4.10 15.60 0.14
CA PHE A 289 3.30 14.80 -0.79
C PHE A 289 2.46 13.83 0.04
N ASP A 290 1.32 13.43 -0.45
CA ASP A 290 0.36 12.41 -0.03
C ASP A 290 -0.99 12.98 0.41
N ASN A 291 -1.06 14.23 0.92
CA ASN A 291 -2.27 14.86 1.48
C ASN A 291 -2.92 14.02 2.59
N ILE A 292 -2.09 13.52 3.52
CA ILE A 292 -2.61 12.78 4.68
C ILE A 292 -3.45 13.68 5.59
N PHE A 293 -4.34 13.08 6.40
CA PHE A 293 -5.22 13.83 7.30
C PHE A 293 -4.46 14.82 8.20
N GLN A 294 -3.31 14.42 8.72
CA GLN A 294 -2.46 15.23 9.59
C GLN A 294 -1.98 16.54 8.91
N ALA A 295 -1.79 16.52 7.58
CA ALA A 295 -1.38 17.70 6.84
C ALA A 295 -2.41 18.85 6.94
N GLY A 296 -3.68 18.51 7.14
CA GLY A 296 -4.77 19.49 7.26
C GLY A 296 -4.96 20.07 8.67
N ILE A 297 -4.54 19.34 9.72
CA ILE A 297 -4.83 19.71 11.12
C ILE A 297 -3.65 20.35 11.86
N VAL A 298 -2.43 20.26 11.33
CA VAL A 298 -1.25 20.94 11.90
C VAL A 298 -1.33 22.45 11.69
N THR A 299 -0.60 23.20 12.48
CA THR A 299 -0.53 24.66 12.35
C THR A 299 0.93 25.09 12.16
N PRO A 300 1.24 25.75 11.02
CA PRO A 300 0.35 26.02 9.87
C PRO A 300 -0.02 24.74 9.11
N GLY A 301 -1.22 24.69 8.49
CA GLY A 301 -1.64 23.58 7.67
C GLY A 301 -0.65 23.34 6.52
N LEU A 302 -0.27 22.09 6.29
CA LEU A 302 0.78 21.69 5.33
C LEU A 302 0.29 21.75 3.89
N THR A 303 0.98 22.52 3.04
CA THR A 303 0.84 22.49 1.58
C THR A 303 1.41 21.18 1.07
N THR A 304 0.64 20.45 0.26
CA THR A 304 0.99 19.08 -0.16
C THR A 304 0.40 18.74 -1.52
N VAL A 305 0.92 17.70 -2.15
CA VAL A 305 0.36 17.14 -3.39
C VAL A 305 -0.58 15.99 -3.05
N ASP A 306 -1.84 16.11 -3.46
CA ASP A 306 -2.85 15.05 -3.33
C ASP A 306 -2.70 14.02 -4.45
N HIS A 307 -2.51 12.78 -4.05
CA HIS A 307 -2.37 11.63 -4.92
C HIS A 307 -3.72 11.01 -5.33
N GLN A 308 -4.84 11.66 -5.00
CA GLN A 308 -6.19 11.16 -5.28
C GLN A 308 -6.41 9.71 -4.81
N LEU A 309 -5.85 9.37 -3.65
CA LEU A 309 -5.79 8.01 -3.12
C LEU A 309 -7.16 7.33 -3.07
N ARG A 310 -8.19 8.04 -2.62
CA ARG A 310 -9.56 7.48 -2.49
C ARG A 310 -10.12 7.00 -3.83
N ILE A 311 -9.90 7.74 -4.91
CA ILE A 311 -10.40 7.34 -6.25
C ILE A 311 -9.60 6.14 -6.75
N ARG A 312 -8.29 6.18 -6.61
CA ARG A 312 -7.38 5.12 -7.06
C ARG A 312 -7.65 3.79 -6.36
N CYS A 313 -7.87 3.82 -5.04
CA CYS A 313 -8.23 2.62 -4.26
C CYS A 313 -9.55 2.00 -4.70
N ARG A 314 -10.59 2.82 -4.98
CA ARG A 314 -11.87 2.30 -5.49
C ARG A 314 -11.70 1.64 -6.84
N VAL A 315 -10.98 2.26 -7.76
CA VAL A 315 -10.69 1.67 -9.08
C VAL A 315 -9.90 0.37 -8.94
N ALA A 316 -8.96 0.28 -7.97
CA ALA A 316 -8.25 -0.96 -7.69
C ALA A 316 -9.18 -2.09 -7.26
N VAL A 317 -10.14 -1.80 -6.38
CA VAL A 317 -11.16 -2.77 -5.97
C VAL A 317 -12.01 -3.19 -7.17
N ASP A 318 -12.49 -2.24 -7.98
CA ASP A 318 -13.30 -2.54 -9.18
C ASP A 318 -12.53 -3.41 -10.15
N MET A 319 -11.23 -3.14 -10.41
CA MET A 319 -10.38 -3.96 -11.26
C MET A 319 -10.27 -5.39 -10.75
N VAL A 320 -10.07 -5.59 -9.45
CA VAL A 320 -9.97 -6.93 -8.85
C VAL A 320 -11.29 -7.68 -8.88
N VAL A 321 -12.38 -6.99 -8.55
CA VAL A 321 -13.71 -7.61 -8.41
C VAL A 321 -14.33 -7.94 -9.78
N SER A 322 -14.17 -7.05 -10.78
CA SER A 322 -14.75 -7.23 -12.11
C SER A 322 -13.98 -8.22 -12.98
N HIS A 323 -12.77 -8.61 -12.56
CA HIS A 323 -11.95 -9.54 -13.34
C HIS A 323 -12.58 -10.94 -13.34
N PRO A 324 -12.81 -11.57 -14.52
CA PRO A 324 -13.32 -12.94 -14.56
C PRO A 324 -12.30 -13.88 -13.90
N VAL A 325 -12.79 -14.77 -13.02
CA VAL A 325 -11.99 -15.88 -12.47
C VAL A 325 -11.91 -16.96 -13.54
N MET A 326 -11.05 -16.78 -14.53
CA MET A 326 -10.78 -17.79 -15.56
C MET A 326 -9.27 -18.00 -15.63
N PRO A 327 -8.79 -19.22 -15.84
CA PRO A 327 -7.38 -19.41 -16.13
C PRO A 327 -7.04 -18.55 -17.36
N TYR A 328 -6.04 -17.71 -17.22
CA TYR A 328 -5.53 -16.85 -18.31
C TYR A 328 -4.97 -17.72 -19.43
N ALA A 329 -5.85 -18.19 -20.33
CA ALA A 329 -5.45 -18.97 -21.49
C ALA A 329 -4.97 -18.07 -22.65
N SER A 330 -5.01 -16.77 -22.50
CA SER A 330 -4.56 -15.81 -23.53
C SER A 330 -4.12 -14.49 -22.87
N ALA A 331 -2.86 -14.21 -22.94
CA ALA A 331 -2.09 -13.02 -22.53
C ALA A 331 -2.61 -12.26 -21.28
N PRO A 332 -1.77 -12.00 -20.28
CA PRO A 332 -2.18 -11.28 -19.08
C PRO A 332 -2.73 -9.90 -19.52
N TYR A 333 -3.96 -9.59 -19.12
CA TYR A 333 -4.52 -8.26 -19.33
C TYR A 333 -3.83 -7.30 -18.37
N VAL A 334 -2.89 -6.53 -18.89
CA VAL A 334 -2.20 -5.47 -18.14
C VAL A 334 -2.88 -4.15 -18.47
N SER A 335 -3.45 -3.51 -17.47
CA SER A 335 -4.02 -2.17 -17.60
C SER A 335 -3.25 -1.22 -16.70
N VAL A 336 -2.76 -0.14 -17.27
CA VAL A 336 -2.12 0.96 -16.57
C VAL A 336 -3.03 2.17 -16.60
N VAL A 337 -3.47 2.62 -15.44
CA VAL A 337 -4.28 3.83 -15.29
C VAL A 337 -3.45 4.86 -14.53
N GLU A 338 -3.23 6.02 -15.12
CA GLU A 338 -2.47 7.10 -14.49
C GLU A 338 -3.40 8.25 -14.12
N TYR A 339 -3.27 8.73 -12.90
CA TYR A 339 -3.98 9.90 -12.38
C TYR A 339 -3.08 11.12 -12.32
N MET A 340 -3.64 12.30 -12.58
CA MET A 340 -2.90 13.56 -12.46
C MET A 340 -2.93 14.04 -11.00
N PRO A 341 -1.77 14.45 -10.45
CA PRO A 341 -1.69 14.98 -9.09
C PRO A 341 -2.41 16.32 -8.96
N ARG A 342 -2.79 16.68 -7.74
CA ARG A 342 -3.37 17.99 -7.40
C ARG A 342 -2.61 18.65 -6.28
N LEU A 343 -2.29 19.92 -6.42
CA LEU A 343 -1.70 20.69 -5.33
C LEU A 343 -2.80 21.17 -4.38
N ILE A 344 -2.61 20.95 -3.10
CA ILE A 344 -3.44 21.44 -2.01
C ILE A 344 -2.64 22.50 -1.25
N VAL A 345 -2.89 23.76 -1.58
CA VAL A 345 -2.22 24.89 -0.94
C VAL A 345 -2.84 25.17 0.43
N ARG A 346 -1.98 25.26 1.45
CA ARG A 346 -2.34 25.61 2.83
C ARG A 346 -1.39 26.69 3.39
N GLY A 347 -1.35 26.84 4.70
CA GLY A 347 -0.62 27.91 5.38
C GLY A 347 0.89 27.76 5.50
N SER A 348 1.47 26.61 5.13
CA SER A 348 2.91 26.34 5.31
C SER A 348 3.80 26.85 4.18
N THR A 349 3.21 27.43 3.12
CA THR A 349 3.95 28.07 2.02
C THR A 349 3.52 29.53 1.88
N GLY A 350 4.47 30.41 1.58
CA GLY A 350 4.26 31.84 1.41
C GLY A 350 5.31 32.48 0.50
N PRO A 351 5.23 33.78 0.23
CA PRO A 351 6.25 34.47 -0.56
C PRO A 351 7.65 34.32 0.05
N VAL A 352 8.66 34.26 -0.82
CA VAL A 352 10.06 34.23 -0.37
C VAL A 352 10.33 35.42 0.57
N PRO A 353 11.05 35.19 1.71
CA PRO A 353 11.39 36.30 2.62
C PRO A 353 12.12 37.43 1.89
N ALA A 354 11.76 38.68 2.19
CA ALA A 354 12.50 39.84 1.70
C ALA A 354 13.98 39.69 2.15
N GLN A 355 14.91 39.76 1.21
CA GLN A 355 16.33 39.78 1.57
C GLN A 355 16.59 41.13 2.24
N ASN A 356 16.88 41.16 3.55
CA ASN A 356 17.41 42.30 4.25
C ASN A 356 18.85 42.56 3.90
#